data_a358150720035daa09fb7f2d7e669fa5
#
_entry.id   a358150720035daa09fb7f2d7e669fa5
#
_cell.length_a   1.000
_cell.length_b   1.000
_cell.length_c   1.000
_cell.angle_alpha   90.00
_cell.angle_beta   90.00
_cell.angle_gamma   90.00
#
_symmetry.space_group_name_H-M   'P 1'
#
loop_
_entity.id
_entity.type
_entity.pdbx_description
1 polymer ?
#
loop_
_entity_poly.entity_id
_entity_poly.type
_entity_poly.pdbx_seq_one_letter_code
_entity_poly.pdbx_strand_id
1 'polypeptide(L)'
;TTICTSMATAVFAAPQGTFDTSEINITGQASRSVAPNYAILTLGITSQNTNINTAKSNNDRIMSDLISRLANLGVAKKDIYTSSISINPTSDYQDGKRINTGYNVSNHVTIKINNLDNVGKVVDAAVSAGANDINNLSFQNDVSQQLSDSLTTEAIQNGRHKAEVIAAALGRTLGPVKTVSISTTETSTMDSGYYRNPVMLKAALETATPVEKGSLIVSQDANITYYLQ
;
A
#
# COMPACT_ATOMS: atom_id res chain seq x y z
N THR A 1 77.97 -41.03 -32.05
CA THR A 1 76.84 -40.30 -32.68
C THR A 1 75.55 -40.80 -32.01
N THR A 2 75.01 -40.03 -31.05
CA THR A 2 73.80 -40.37 -30.31
C THR A 2 72.69 -39.52 -30.89
N ILE A 3 71.68 -40.19 -31.47
CA ILE A 3 70.47 -39.55 -32.03
C ILE A 3 69.45 -39.43 -30.92
N CYS A 4 69.11 -38.23 -30.56
CA CYS A 4 68.06 -37.91 -29.56
C CYS A 4 66.75 -37.70 -30.33
N THR A 5 65.80 -38.67 -30.22
CA THR A 5 64.49 -38.58 -30.84
C THR A 5 63.57 -37.89 -29.86
N SER A 6 63.15 -36.65 -30.15
CA SER A 6 62.14 -35.89 -29.37
C SER A 6 60.74 -36.33 -29.78
N MET A 7 60.01 -36.99 -28.88
CA MET A 7 58.57 -37.25 -29.02
C MET A 7 57.80 -35.96 -28.69
N ALA A 8 57.14 -35.40 -29.68
CA ALA A 8 56.17 -34.35 -29.48
C ALA A 8 54.84 -34.96 -29.06
N THR A 9 54.41 -34.73 -27.82
CA THR A 9 53.09 -35.05 -27.34
C THR A 9 52.10 -33.97 -27.83
N ALA A 10 51.24 -34.34 -28.79
CA ALA A 10 50.10 -33.49 -29.16
C ALA A 10 49.07 -33.48 -28.02
N VAL A 11 48.93 -32.35 -27.36
CA VAL A 11 47.84 -32.10 -26.42
C VAL A 11 46.57 -31.80 -27.23
N PHE A 12 45.68 -32.77 -27.35
CA PHE A 12 44.34 -32.50 -27.85
C PHE A 12 43.59 -31.66 -26.81
N ALA A 13 43.41 -30.38 -27.08
CA ALA A 13 42.43 -29.56 -26.33
C ALA A 13 41.04 -30.09 -26.69
N ALA A 14 40.35 -30.65 -25.70
CA ALA A 14 38.92 -30.99 -25.82
C ALA A 14 38.16 -29.69 -26.19
N PRO A 15 37.21 -29.75 -27.14
CA PRO A 15 36.37 -28.61 -27.43
C PRO A 15 35.62 -28.23 -26.15
N GLN A 16 35.92 -27.05 -25.60
CA GLN A 16 35.10 -26.43 -24.56
C GLN A 16 33.79 -26.03 -25.25
N GLY A 17 32.78 -26.91 -25.15
CA GLY A 17 31.44 -26.59 -25.54
C GLY A 17 31.01 -25.38 -24.70
N THR A 18 30.87 -24.25 -25.33
CA THR A 18 30.08 -23.16 -24.76
C THR A 18 28.67 -23.72 -24.63
N PHE A 19 28.31 -24.10 -23.41
CA PHE A 19 26.90 -24.36 -23.11
C PHE A 19 26.18 -23.06 -23.37
N ASP A 20 25.42 -23.02 -24.47
CA ASP A 20 24.49 -21.92 -24.75
C ASP A 20 23.43 -21.98 -23.66
N THR A 21 23.67 -21.23 -22.57
CA THR A 21 22.74 -21.11 -21.46
C THR A 21 21.64 -20.14 -21.84
N SER A 22 20.81 -20.52 -22.81
CA SER A 22 19.63 -19.74 -23.16
C SER A 22 18.69 -19.72 -21.95
N GLU A 23 18.22 -18.54 -21.61
CA GLU A 23 17.36 -18.30 -20.44
C GLU A 23 16.04 -17.70 -20.89
N ILE A 24 14.99 -18.00 -20.16
CA ILE A 24 13.69 -17.35 -20.31
C ILE A 24 13.31 -16.69 -19.00
N ASN A 25 12.94 -15.41 -19.07
CA ASN A 25 12.43 -14.64 -17.94
C ASN A 25 10.92 -14.45 -18.11
N ILE A 26 10.15 -14.86 -17.10
CA ILE A 26 8.69 -14.89 -17.12
C ILE A 26 8.15 -14.26 -15.86
N THR A 27 7.06 -13.49 -16.03
CA THR A 27 6.22 -13.05 -14.92
C THR A 27 4.95 -13.88 -14.88
N GLY A 28 4.80 -14.65 -13.82
CA GLY A 28 3.54 -15.29 -13.45
C GLY A 28 2.76 -14.37 -12.54
N GLN A 29 1.43 -14.39 -12.63
CA GLN A 29 0.54 -13.51 -11.90
C GLN A 29 -0.63 -14.28 -11.32
N ALA A 30 -1.03 -13.90 -10.10
CA ALA A 30 -2.29 -14.30 -9.48
C ALA A 30 -2.91 -13.12 -8.76
N SER A 31 -4.22 -13.02 -8.74
CA SER A 31 -4.92 -11.95 -8.05
C SER A 31 -6.25 -12.41 -7.45
N ARG A 32 -6.67 -11.75 -6.37
CA ARG A 32 -7.93 -12.03 -5.69
C ARG A 32 -8.59 -10.73 -5.24
N SER A 33 -9.89 -10.62 -5.51
CA SER A 33 -10.70 -9.55 -4.92
C SER A 33 -11.06 -9.93 -3.47
N VAL A 34 -10.82 -9.01 -2.54
CA VAL A 34 -11.11 -9.16 -1.11
C VAL A 34 -11.89 -7.96 -0.60
N ALA A 35 -12.76 -8.18 0.37
CA ALA A 35 -13.39 -7.08 1.08
C ALA A 35 -12.40 -6.45 2.06
N PRO A 36 -12.40 -5.12 2.24
CA PRO A 36 -11.60 -4.48 3.27
C PRO A 36 -12.06 -4.94 4.67
N ASN A 37 -11.14 -5.02 5.63
CA ASN A 37 -11.44 -5.40 7.01
C ASN A 37 -11.08 -4.33 8.04
N TYR A 38 -10.39 -3.25 7.63
CA TYR A 38 -10.17 -2.06 8.43
C TYR A 38 -10.10 -0.82 7.53
N ALA A 39 -10.17 0.37 8.15
CA ALA A 39 -9.94 1.64 7.48
C ALA A 39 -8.85 2.44 8.20
N ILE A 40 -8.12 3.23 7.45
CA ILE A 40 -7.19 4.23 7.95
C ILE A 40 -7.76 5.60 7.65
N LEU A 41 -7.99 6.37 8.70
CA LEU A 41 -8.42 7.76 8.62
C LEU A 41 -7.31 8.66 9.14
N THR A 42 -6.86 9.61 8.32
CA THR A 42 -5.93 10.67 8.73
C THR A 42 -6.67 11.99 8.77
N LEU A 43 -6.64 12.64 9.90
CA LEU A 43 -7.27 13.93 10.11
C LEU A 43 -6.38 14.88 10.92
N GLY A 44 -6.65 16.16 10.83
CA GLY A 44 -5.93 17.23 11.48
C GLY A 44 -6.85 18.17 12.27
N ILE A 45 -6.26 18.76 13.28
CA ILE A 45 -6.82 19.84 14.07
C ILE A 45 -5.88 21.02 13.94
N THR A 46 -6.35 22.10 13.35
CA THR A 46 -5.61 23.35 13.23
C THR A 46 -6.28 24.44 14.05
N SER A 47 -5.51 25.06 14.93
CA SER A 47 -5.94 26.17 15.80
C SER A 47 -5.04 27.37 15.58
N GLN A 48 -5.64 28.56 15.43
CA GLN A 48 -4.93 29.81 15.24
C GLN A 48 -5.24 30.80 16.38
N ASN A 49 -4.23 31.47 16.88
CA ASN A 49 -4.37 32.57 17.86
C ASN A 49 -3.15 33.50 17.82
N THR A 50 -3.33 34.74 18.22
CA THR A 50 -2.23 35.70 18.36
C THR A 50 -1.25 35.29 19.47
N ASN A 51 -1.72 34.56 20.48
CA ASN A 51 -0.90 33.96 21.54
C ASN A 51 -0.68 32.47 21.29
N ILE A 52 0.59 32.06 21.23
CA ILE A 52 1.00 30.69 20.97
C ILE A 52 0.46 29.69 22.01
N ASN A 53 0.45 30.07 23.30
CA ASN A 53 -0.03 29.20 24.37
C ASN A 53 -1.54 28.95 24.25
N THR A 54 -2.29 29.99 23.87
CA THR A 54 -3.73 29.88 23.62
C THR A 54 -4.03 29.01 22.42
N ALA A 55 -3.30 29.22 21.31
CA ALA A 55 -3.44 28.37 20.12
C ALA A 55 -3.18 26.87 20.44
N LYS A 56 -2.08 26.61 21.18
CA LYS A 56 -1.72 25.25 21.61
C LYS A 56 -2.77 24.66 22.55
N SER A 57 -3.18 25.40 23.59
CA SER A 57 -4.17 24.89 24.56
C SER A 57 -5.51 24.57 23.91
N ASN A 58 -5.96 25.38 22.94
CA ASN A 58 -7.16 25.07 22.15
C ASN A 58 -7.01 23.79 21.35
N ASN A 59 -5.88 23.61 20.68
CA ASN A 59 -5.57 22.40 19.92
C ASN A 59 -5.58 21.15 20.81
N ASP A 60 -4.88 21.21 21.95
CA ASP A 60 -4.80 20.11 22.92
C ASP A 60 -6.18 19.72 23.46
N ARG A 61 -7.03 20.71 23.75
CA ARG A 61 -8.41 20.47 24.24
C ARG A 61 -9.25 19.74 23.18
N ILE A 62 -9.21 20.19 21.93
CA ILE A 62 -9.95 19.56 20.82
C ILE A 62 -9.44 18.13 20.62
N MET A 63 -8.13 17.92 20.63
CA MET A 63 -7.52 16.59 20.48
C MET A 63 -7.94 15.63 21.60
N SER A 64 -7.98 16.13 22.84
CA SER A 64 -8.41 15.34 24.00
C SER A 64 -9.89 14.94 23.90
N ASP A 65 -10.76 15.85 23.47
CA ASP A 65 -12.18 15.57 23.23
C ASP A 65 -12.36 14.54 22.10
N LEU A 66 -11.62 14.70 21.00
CA LEU A 66 -11.60 13.74 19.89
C LEU A 66 -11.24 12.33 20.37
N ILE A 67 -10.11 12.17 21.07
CA ILE A 67 -9.65 10.87 21.57
C ILE A 67 -10.71 10.24 22.48
N SER A 68 -11.36 11.03 23.33
CA SER A 68 -12.44 10.55 24.23
C SER A 68 -13.66 10.05 23.44
N ARG A 69 -14.08 10.76 22.40
CA ARG A 69 -15.20 10.36 21.53
C ARG A 69 -14.85 9.10 20.73
N LEU A 70 -13.64 8.99 20.22
CA LEU A 70 -13.16 7.80 19.51
C LEU A 70 -13.17 6.56 20.42
N ALA A 71 -12.74 6.70 21.67
CA ALA A 71 -12.78 5.62 22.64
C ALA A 71 -14.25 5.14 22.90
N ASN A 72 -15.21 6.06 22.98
CA ASN A 72 -16.62 5.71 23.11
C ASN A 72 -17.20 4.98 21.88
N LEU A 73 -16.61 5.16 20.70
CA LEU A 73 -16.95 4.44 19.47
C LEU A 73 -16.20 3.11 19.33
N GLY A 74 -15.41 2.72 20.34
CA GLY A 74 -14.69 1.45 20.38
C GLY A 74 -13.34 1.48 19.64
N VAL A 75 -12.81 2.67 19.30
CA VAL A 75 -11.45 2.79 18.77
C VAL A 75 -10.45 2.64 19.89
N ALA A 76 -9.60 1.64 19.83
CA ALA A 76 -8.62 1.40 20.86
C ALA A 76 -7.49 2.46 20.83
N LYS A 77 -6.96 2.84 21.99
CA LYS A 77 -5.89 3.82 22.07
C LYS A 77 -4.64 3.46 21.24
N LYS A 78 -4.33 2.16 21.12
CA LYS A 78 -3.22 1.65 20.30
C LYS A 78 -3.43 1.87 18.80
N ASP A 79 -4.68 2.08 18.37
CA ASP A 79 -5.07 2.29 16.98
C ASP A 79 -5.11 3.80 16.61
N ILE A 80 -4.70 4.67 17.54
CA ILE A 80 -4.62 6.12 17.34
C ILE A 80 -3.18 6.55 17.55
N TYR A 81 -2.55 7.16 16.55
CA TYR A 81 -1.21 7.72 16.69
C TYR A 81 -1.09 9.10 16.04
N THR A 82 -0.29 9.95 16.68
CA THR A 82 0.01 11.28 16.13
C THR A 82 1.00 11.13 14.97
N SER A 83 0.61 11.59 13.79
CA SER A 83 1.45 11.55 12.59
C SER A 83 2.32 12.80 12.46
N SER A 84 1.84 13.98 12.89
CA SER A 84 2.64 15.20 12.91
C SER A 84 2.08 16.23 13.87
N ILE A 85 2.97 17.06 14.41
CA ILE A 85 2.63 18.29 15.15
C ILE A 85 3.49 19.41 14.59
N SER A 86 2.88 20.55 14.29
CA SER A 86 3.62 21.74 13.86
C SER A 86 3.06 23.00 14.52
N ILE A 87 3.95 23.95 14.79
CA ILE A 87 3.62 25.27 15.30
C ILE A 87 4.36 26.29 14.43
N ASN A 88 3.60 27.11 13.71
CA ASN A 88 4.15 28.06 12.77
C ASN A 88 3.62 29.47 13.04
N PRO A 89 4.49 30.51 13.00
CA PRO A 89 4.01 31.89 13.04
C PRO A 89 3.24 32.20 11.74
N THR A 90 2.13 32.91 11.89
CA THR A 90 1.37 33.48 10.77
C THR A 90 1.75 34.95 10.58
N SER A 91 1.83 35.39 9.33
CA SER A 91 2.17 36.79 9.04
C SER A 91 1.42 37.29 7.83
N ASP A 92 1.12 38.56 7.82
CA ASP A 92 0.52 39.30 6.71
C ASP A 92 1.47 40.44 6.26
N TYR A 93 1.26 40.91 5.04
CA TYR A 93 1.98 42.07 4.51
C TYR A 93 1.09 43.30 4.56
N GLN A 94 1.52 44.30 5.33
CA GLN A 94 0.89 45.61 5.38
C GLN A 94 1.93 46.69 5.03
N ASP A 95 1.63 47.50 4.04
CA ASP A 95 2.53 48.57 3.54
C ASP A 95 3.94 48.05 3.18
N GLY A 96 4.02 46.87 2.58
CA GLY A 96 5.29 46.22 2.18
C GLY A 96 6.12 45.65 3.33
N LYS A 97 5.60 45.68 4.57
CA LYS A 97 6.25 45.09 5.75
C LYS A 97 5.53 43.81 6.19
N ARG A 98 6.31 42.82 6.55
CA ARG A 98 5.79 41.55 7.12
C ARG A 98 5.46 41.77 8.60
N ILE A 99 4.19 41.60 8.95
CA ILE A 99 3.68 41.71 10.32
C ILE A 99 3.26 40.32 10.79
N ASN A 100 3.71 39.94 11.99
CA ASN A 100 3.25 38.71 12.63
C ASN A 100 1.79 38.88 13.07
N THR A 101 0.90 38.01 12.59
CA THR A 101 -0.53 38.02 12.91
C THR A 101 -0.93 36.95 13.92
N GLY A 102 0.01 36.12 14.35
CA GLY A 102 -0.23 35.08 15.36
C GLY A 102 0.52 33.78 15.09
N TYR A 103 -0.06 32.69 15.53
CA TYR A 103 0.49 31.34 15.45
C TYR A 103 -0.58 30.35 14.99
N ASN A 104 -0.17 29.42 14.14
CA ASN A 104 -0.96 28.30 13.71
C ASN A 104 -0.38 27.02 14.33
N VAL A 105 -1.20 26.29 15.10
CA VAL A 105 -0.86 25.01 15.69
C VAL A 105 -1.66 23.94 14.98
N SER A 106 -0.97 23.02 14.31
CA SER A 106 -1.59 21.89 13.61
C SER A 106 -1.13 20.59 14.25
N ASN A 107 -2.08 19.68 14.49
CA ASN A 107 -1.84 18.35 15.04
C ASN A 107 -2.62 17.34 14.19
N HIS A 108 -1.92 16.40 13.58
CA HIS A 108 -2.51 15.35 12.74
C HIS A 108 -2.42 14.00 13.43
N VAL A 109 -3.51 13.26 13.35
CA VAL A 109 -3.59 11.91 13.87
C VAL A 109 -4.03 10.96 12.77
N THR A 110 -3.52 9.75 12.85
CA THR A 110 -3.95 8.62 12.02
C THR A 110 -4.63 7.60 12.92
N ILE A 111 -5.78 7.11 12.48
CA ILE A 111 -6.69 6.27 13.23
C ILE A 111 -6.93 5.00 12.41
N LYS A 112 -6.64 3.83 12.99
CA LYS A 112 -7.05 2.54 12.44
C LYS A 112 -8.45 2.20 12.97
N ILE A 113 -9.40 2.00 12.07
CA ILE A 113 -10.80 1.71 12.39
C ILE A 113 -11.07 0.26 11.99
N ASN A 114 -11.14 -0.64 12.98
CA ASN A 114 -11.33 -2.08 12.75
C ASN A 114 -12.82 -2.43 12.49
N ASN A 115 -13.75 -1.64 13.01
CA ASN A 115 -15.17 -1.81 12.71
C ASN A 115 -15.58 -0.82 11.61
N LEU A 116 -15.67 -1.31 10.39
CA LEU A 116 -15.97 -0.49 9.22
C LEU A 116 -17.37 0.15 9.24
N ASP A 117 -18.32 -0.39 10.02
CA ASP A 117 -19.65 0.20 10.15
C ASP A 117 -19.64 1.47 11.00
N ASN A 118 -18.55 1.70 11.74
CA ASN A 118 -18.37 2.90 12.55
C ASN A 118 -17.60 4.00 11.83
N VAL A 119 -17.09 3.80 10.60
CA VAL A 119 -16.26 4.79 9.89
C VAL A 119 -16.98 6.13 9.78
N GLY A 120 -18.24 6.16 9.32
CA GLY A 120 -19.01 7.40 9.23
C GLY A 120 -19.18 8.08 10.59
N LYS A 121 -19.49 7.31 11.65
CA LYS A 121 -19.63 7.84 13.01
C LYS A 121 -18.31 8.43 13.55
N VAL A 122 -17.18 7.80 13.19
CA VAL A 122 -15.86 8.28 13.57
C VAL A 122 -15.57 9.62 12.89
N VAL A 123 -15.90 9.77 11.60
CA VAL A 123 -15.78 11.04 10.87
C VAL A 123 -16.65 12.12 11.51
N ASP A 124 -17.93 11.80 11.80
CA ASP A 124 -18.87 12.75 12.42
C ASP A 124 -18.41 13.17 13.82
N ALA A 125 -17.89 12.22 14.61
CA ALA A 125 -17.34 12.50 15.93
C ALA A 125 -16.11 13.40 15.86
N ALA A 126 -15.25 13.20 14.85
CA ALA A 126 -14.07 14.01 14.62
C ALA A 126 -14.45 15.47 14.27
N VAL A 127 -15.36 15.66 13.33
CA VAL A 127 -15.87 16.99 12.95
C VAL A 127 -16.54 17.65 14.14
N SER A 128 -17.38 16.92 14.90
CA SER A 128 -18.07 17.44 16.09
C SER A 128 -17.11 17.79 17.24
N ALA A 129 -15.94 17.15 17.33
CA ALA A 129 -14.89 17.52 18.28
C ALA A 129 -14.14 18.79 17.87
N GLY A 130 -14.19 19.16 16.57
CA GLY A 130 -13.52 20.32 16.02
C GLY A 130 -12.35 19.99 15.08
N ALA A 131 -12.25 18.75 14.59
CA ALA A 131 -11.35 18.43 13.49
C ALA A 131 -11.77 19.24 12.25
N ASN A 132 -10.81 19.90 11.62
CA ASN A 132 -11.06 20.83 10.51
C ASN A 132 -10.21 20.54 9.27
N ASP A 133 -9.50 19.40 9.31
CA ASP A 133 -8.70 18.91 8.20
C ASP A 133 -8.84 17.37 8.12
N ILE A 134 -9.53 16.87 7.09
CA ILE A 134 -9.68 15.43 6.83
C ILE A 134 -8.90 15.12 5.57
N ASN A 135 -7.70 14.56 5.74
CA ASN A 135 -6.75 14.39 4.65
C ASN A 135 -6.94 13.12 3.85
N ASN A 136 -7.24 12.00 4.52
CA ASN A 136 -7.33 10.72 3.85
C ASN A 136 -8.21 9.75 4.62
N LEU A 137 -9.04 9.04 3.87
CA LEU A 137 -9.74 7.82 4.31
C LEU A 137 -9.43 6.74 3.29
N SER A 138 -8.79 5.66 3.73
CA SER A 138 -8.50 4.51 2.87
C SER A 138 -8.97 3.23 3.53
N PHE A 139 -9.54 2.35 2.72
CA PHE A 139 -9.93 1.01 3.15
C PHE A 139 -8.80 0.04 2.84
N GLN A 140 -8.55 -0.88 3.76
CA GLN A 140 -7.41 -1.80 3.74
C GLN A 140 -7.87 -3.21 4.13
N ASN A 141 -7.04 -4.20 3.83
CA ASN A 141 -7.23 -5.58 4.27
C ASN A 141 -5.92 -6.11 4.86
N ASP A 142 -6.01 -6.72 6.05
CA ASP A 142 -4.90 -7.51 6.58
C ASP A 142 -4.88 -8.85 5.83
N VAL A 143 -4.12 -8.93 4.73
CA VAL A 143 -3.99 -10.14 3.91
C VAL A 143 -3.52 -11.30 4.78
N SER A 144 -4.34 -12.33 4.90
CA SER A 144 -3.96 -13.50 5.68
C SER A 144 -2.79 -14.25 5.03
N GLN A 145 -1.92 -14.85 5.85
CA GLN A 145 -0.80 -15.66 5.35
C GLN A 145 -1.28 -16.75 4.39
N GLN A 146 -2.42 -17.38 4.69
CA GLN A 146 -2.99 -18.42 3.84
C GLN A 146 -3.36 -17.90 2.44
N LEU A 147 -3.94 -16.69 2.34
CA LEU A 147 -4.25 -16.06 1.05
C LEU A 147 -2.97 -15.71 0.31
N SER A 148 -1.99 -15.14 0.99
CA SER A 148 -0.68 -14.80 0.42
C SER A 148 0.01 -16.04 -0.16
N ASP A 149 0.04 -17.16 0.60
CA ASP A 149 0.66 -18.42 0.17
C ASP A 149 -0.08 -19.04 -1.03
N SER A 150 -1.42 -18.97 -1.05
CA SER A 150 -2.23 -19.42 -2.18
C SER A 150 -1.91 -18.64 -3.45
N LEU A 151 -1.92 -17.29 -3.36
CA LEU A 151 -1.62 -16.43 -4.50
C LEU A 151 -0.18 -16.60 -4.98
N THR A 152 0.78 -16.77 -4.07
CA THR A 152 2.17 -17.06 -4.42
C THR A 152 2.28 -18.36 -5.21
N THR A 153 1.60 -19.41 -4.75
CA THR A 153 1.58 -20.70 -5.43
C THR A 153 0.95 -20.60 -6.82
N GLU A 154 -0.20 -19.93 -6.92
CA GLU A 154 -0.90 -19.72 -8.19
C GLU A 154 -0.05 -18.88 -9.17
N ALA A 155 0.64 -17.84 -8.70
CA ALA A 155 1.52 -17.01 -9.51
C ALA A 155 2.71 -17.81 -10.07
N ILE A 156 3.35 -18.63 -9.23
CA ILE A 156 4.45 -19.53 -9.68
C ILE A 156 3.97 -20.53 -10.72
N GLN A 157 2.80 -21.16 -10.49
CA GLN A 157 2.22 -22.12 -11.45
C GLN A 157 1.87 -21.46 -12.78
N ASN A 158 1.29 -20.24 -12.73
CA ASN A 158 1.00 -19.46 -13.94
C ASN A 158 2.28 -19.10 -14.71
N GLY A 159 3.33 -18.66 -14.00
CA GLY A 159 4.63 -18.38 -14.61
C GLY A 159 5.26 -19.62 -15.25
N ARG A 160 5.24 -20.75 -14.54
CA ARG A 160 5.74 -22.02 -15.06
C ARG A 160 4.99 -22.46 -16.33
N HIS A 161 3.67 -22.42 -16.32
CA HIS A 161 2.87 -22.77 -17.49
C HIS A 161 3.21 -21.90 -18.70
N LYS A 162 3.32 -20.58 -18.52
CA LYS A 162 3.76 -19.66 -19.59
C LYS A 162 5.14 -20.03 -20.13
N ALA A 163 6.09 -20.35 -19.24
CA ALA A 163 7.45 -20.73 -19.62
C ALA A 163 7.46 -22.04 -20.43
N GLU A 164 6.68 -23.04 -20.03
CA GLU A 164 6.53 -24.32 -20.75
C GLU A 164 5.98 -24.13 -22.16
N VAL A 165 4.92 -23.30 -22.31
CA VAL A 165 4.33 -22.98 -23.62
C VAL A 165 5.35 -22.29 -24.54
N ILE A 166 6.11 -21.33 -24.01
CA ILE A 166 7.10 -20.60 -24.81
C ILE A 166 8.28 -21.50 -25.17
N ALA A 167 8.80 -22.31 -24.25
CA ALA A 167 9.88 -23.25 -24.52
C ALA A 167 9.48 -24.21 -25.64
N ALA A 168 8.27 -24.80 -25.58
CA ALA A 168 7.74 -25.68 -26.61
C ALA A 168 7.61 -24.99 -27.96
N ALA A 169 7.12 -23.74 -28.01
CA ALA A 169 6.99 -22.95 -29.24
C ALA A 169 8.36 -22.63 -29.88
N LEU A 170 9.42 -22.57 -29.07
CA LEU A 170 10.80 -22.40 -29.55
C LEU A 170 11.49 -23.69 -29.90
N GLY A 171 10.81 -24.85 -29.82
CA GLY A 171 11.39 -26.17 -30.04
C GLY A 171 12.40 -26.57 -28.95
N ARG A 172 12.27 -26.03 -27.76
CA ARG A 172 13.13 -26.25 -26.58
C ARG A 172 12.32 -26.93 -25.46
N THR A 173 13.01 -27.43 -24.45
CA THR A 173 12.40 -27.88 -23.19
C THR A 173 12.72 -26.94 -22.06
N LEU A 174 11.78 -26.80 -21.09
CA LEU A 174 11.98 -25.97 -19.91
C LEU A 174 12.95 -26.67 -18.96
N GLY A 175 14.06 -26.03 -18.65
CA GLY A 175 15.06 -26.47 -17.70
C GLY A 175 14.75 -26.08 -16.25
N PRO A 176 15.71 -26.24 -15.35
CA PRO A 176 15.56 -25.86 -13.95
C PRO A 176 15.40 -24.34 -13.76
N VAL A 177 14.83 -23.97 -12.62
CA VAL A 177 14.74 -22.58 -12.20
C VAL A 177 16.13 -22.04 -11.88
N LYS A 178 16.45 -20.84 -12.39
CA LYS A 178 17.66 -20.10 -12.05
C LYS A 178 17.42 -19.14 -10.90
N THR A 179 16.37 -18.30 -11.00
CA THR A 179 16.02 -17.30 -9.98
C THR A 179 14.50 -17.20 -9.85
N VAL A 180 14.06 -16.87 -8.63
CA VAL A 180 12.66 -16.51 -8.32
C VAL A 180 12.65 -15.26 -7.45
N SER A 181 11.81 -14.31 -7.80
CA SER A 181 11.51 -13.14 -6.98
C SER A 181 9.99 -12.96 -6.92
N ILE A 182 9.46 -12.80 -5.72
CA ILE A 182 8.02 -12.59 -5.47
C ILE A 182 7.81 -11.16 -5.03
N SER A 183 6.82 -10.49 -5.61
CA SER A 183 6.35 -9.19 -5.16
C SER A 183 4.84 -9.20 -4.93
N THR A 184 4.42 -8.57 -3.83
CA THR A 184 3.00 -8.40 -3.48
C THR A 184 2.59 -6.98 -3.81
N THR A 185 1.44 -6.82 -4.46
CA THR A 185 0.83 -5.53 -4.72
C THR A 185 -0.59 -5.53 -4.20
N GLU A 186 -0.91 -4.55 -3.36
CA GLU A 186 -2.28 -4.29 -2.94
C GLU A 186 -2.76 -3.03 -3.64
N THR A 187 -3.85 -3.15 -4.38
CA THR A 187 -4.46 -2.00 -5.06
C THR A 187 -5.92 -1.89 -4.63
N SER A 188 -6.29 -0.72 -4.11
CA SER A 188 -7.70 -0.40 -3.95
C SER A 188 -8.28 -0.12 -5.32
N THR A 189 -9.18 -0.96 -5.78
CA THR A 189 -10.00 -0.63 -6.94
C THR A 189 -11.31 -0.03 -6.43
N MET A 190 -11.57 1.22 -6.81
CA MET A 190 -12.96 1.59 -7.01
C MET A 190 -13.41 0.70 -8.18
N ASP A 191 -14.29 -0.25 -7.91
CA ASP A 191 -14.97 -0.97 -8.96
C ASP A 191 -15.74 0.07 -9.80
N SER A 192 -15.14 0.50 -10.91
CA SER A 192 -15.76 1.38 -11.88
C SER A 192 -16.79 0.62 -12.75
N GLY A 193 -17.13 -0.58 -12.34
CA GLY A 193 -18.16 -1.41 -12.92
C GLY A 193 -19.52 -1.13 -12.32
N TYR A 194 -20.32 -0.40 -13.07
CA TYR A 194 -21.75 -0.14 -12.88
C TYR A 194 -22.14 1.12 -12.08
N TYR A 195 -22.01 2.27 -12.73
CA TYR A 195 -23.06 3.26 -12.63
C TYR A 195 -24.39 2.62 -13.12
N ARG A 196 -25.03 1.84 -12.29
CA ARG A 196 -26.42 1.48 -12.44
C ARG A 196 -27.22 2.24 -11.41
N ASN A 197 -27.86 3.33 -11.90
CA ASN A 197 -28.95 4.09 -11.33
C ASN A 197 -28.87 4.38 -9.82
N PRO A 198 -28.76 5.66 -9.44
CA PRO A 198 -29.11 6.05 -8.09
C PRO A 198 -30.61 5.80 -7.93
N VAL A 199 -30.97 4.68 -7.31
CA VAL A 199 -32.29 4.61 -6.68
C VAL A 199 -32.24 5.67 -5.59
N MET A 200 -32.98 6.76 -5.80
CA MET A 200 -33.24 7.75 -4.77
C MET A 200 -33.76 7.02 -3.52
N LEU A 201 -32.89 6.75 -2.58
CA LEU A 201 -33.31 6.35 -1.25
C LEU A 201 -33.71 7.62 -0.50
N LYS A 202 -35.01 7.77 -0.36
CA LYS A 202 -35.71 8.79 0.39
C LYS A 202 -35.14 8.89 1.81
N ALA A 203 -34.82 10.11 2.20
CA ALA A 203 -34.49 10.62 3.54
C ALA A 203 -34.80 9.68 4.70
N ALA A 204 -33.77 9.27 5.44
CA ALA A 204 -33.90 8.92 6.84
C ALA A 204 -33.04 9.93 7.63
N LEU A 205 -33.69 10.66 8.47
CA LEU A 205 -33.12 11.54 9.50
C LEU A 205 -32.20 10.72 10.40
N GLU A 206 -31.02 11.27 10.74
CA GLU A 206 -30.00 10.69 11.61
C GLU A 206 -29.18 9.53 11.01
N THR A 207 -28.48 9.79 9.94
CA THR A 207 -27.52 8.80 9.43
C THR A 207 -26.12 9.39 9.45
N ALA A 208 -25.19 8.61 10.03
CA ALA A 208 -23.75 8.88 9.94
C ALA A 208 -23.35 9.14 8.47
N THR A 209 -22.27 9.89 8.27
CA THR A 209 -21.70 10.15 6.94
C THR A 209 -21.66 8.86 6.13
N PRO A 210 -22.36 8.79 4.97
CA PRO A 210 -22.36 7.58 4.14
C PRO A 210 -20.95 7.32 3.59
N VAL A 211 -20.47 6.10 3.74
CA VAL A 211 -19.14 5.69 3.32
C VAL A 211 -19.22 4.34 2.62
N GLU A 212 -18.83 4.31 1.35
CA GLU A 212 -18.75 3.09 0.55
C GLU A 212 -17.38 2.44 0.68
N LYS A 213 -17.35 1.14 0.98
CA LYS A 213 -16.13 0.41 1.32
C LYS A 213 -15.36 -0.09 0.10
N GLY A 214 -16.02 -0.30 -1.04
CA GLY A 214 -15.44 -0.86 -2.25
C GLY A 214 -14.89 -2.28 -2.07
N SER A 215 -14.03 -2.70 -2.99
CA SER A 215 -13.24 -3.94 -2.91
C SER A 215 -11.77 -3.65 -3.18
N LEU A 216 -10.90 -4.55 -2.70
CA LEU A 216 -9.46 -4.49 -2.90
C LEU A 216 -9.03 -5.63 -3.80
N ILE A 217 -8.04 -5.42 -4.65
CA ILE A 217 -7.37 -6.50 -5.38
C ILE A 217 -6.01 -6.71 -4.73
N VAL A 218 -5.79 -7.92 -4.24
CA VAL A 218 -4.48 -8.40 -3.81
C VAL A 218 -3.88 -9.20 -4.95
N SER A 219 -2.70 -8.82 -5.41
CA SER A 219 -1.98 -9.47 -6.49
C SER A 219 -0.60 -9.95 -6.03
N GLN A 220 -0.20 -11.10 -6.54
CA GLN A 220 1.15 -11.63 -6.41
C GLN A 220 1.77 -11.77 -7.80
N ASP A 221 2.97 -11.22 -7.97
CA ASP A 221 3.78 -11.37 -9.17
C ASP A 221 5.00 -12.23 -8.86
N ALA A 222 5.18 -13.30 -9.62
CA ALA A 222 6.34 -14.18 -9.56
C ALA A 222 7.22 -13.94 -10.78
N ASN A 223 8.36 -13.30 -10.63
CA ASN A 223 9.37 -13.16 -11.66
C ASN A 223 10.33 -14.34 -11.58
N ILE A 224 10.30 -15.20 -12.60
CA ILE A 224 11.03 -16.46 -12.61
C ILE A 224 11.91 -16.53 -13.86
N THR A 225 13.18 -16.84 -13.65
CA THR A 225 14.11 -17.13 -14.74
C THR A 225 14.36 -18.64 -14.78
N TYR A 226 14.15 -19.25 -15.93
CA TYR A 226 14.45 -20.66 -16.21
C TYR A 226 15.58 -20.76 -17.22
N TYR A 227 16.34 -21.85 -17.13
CA TYR A 227 17.19 -22.29 -18.23
C TYR A 227 16.34 -22.94 -19.31
N LEU A 228 16.74 -22.80 -20.59
CA LEU A 228 16.18 -23.53 -21.73
C LEU A 228 17.15 -24.64 -22.14
N GLN A 229 16.62 -25.82 -22.46
CA GLN A 229 17.35 -27.00 -22.87
C GLN A 229 16.91 -27.46 -24.26
#